data_20fea56ff093f37e47b0a1d1f8cda111
#
_entry.id   20fea56ff093f37e47b0a1d1f8cda111
#
_cell.length_a   1.000
_cell.length_b   1.000
_cell.length_c   1.000
_cell.angle_alpha   90.00
_cell.angle_beta   90.00
_cell.angle_gamma   90.00
#
_symmetry.space_group_name_H-M   'P 1'
#
loop_
_entity.id
_entity.type
_entity.pdbx_description
1 polymer ?
#
loop_
_entity_poly.entity_id
_entity_poly.type
_entity_poly.pdbx_seq_one_letter_code
_entity_poly.pdbx_strand_id
1 'polypeptide(L)'
;PAAAQPDRPIVLEVLGRIDEAIGVNRRMTADLGTRLVGLIGLARLRPAEITPDEKVALSVAAQAHDTDVVTKTSLYFALGEVEEQLGDSDAAFAAFEAGAGLKRQTLTGELEPAEQPPIGPQVRAIDPNQAAEEHRVAIAFRKAVFTPDFFAEYSCRGHHIAAPIFVVGMPRSGSTLLEQILSSHRRIQGLGETPALFDVVRGQYPLNVFGDNPPNHFRSLAETYFKAMHARGWGSSPRFVDKMLHNYMDIGLIRLMLPNATILHSVRNAADTCLACYRQLFQTGHETTYDLGDVGREYVRYREMMDHWTQVLPGRVIDVSHEALVTDPERQIRWLVTEACGLEWDPACLRFYETKRPVRTASVAQVRQPIFTTSIERWRRYEKHLGPLFEALGPYAPADKRSRAGAAR
;
A
#
# COMPACT_ATOMS: atom_id res chain seq x y z
N PRO A 1 14.44 29.94 -19.82
CA PRO A 1 14.34 29.06 -18.67
C PRO A 1 12.92 28.57 -18.63
N ALA A 2 12.74 27.27 -18.95
CA ALA A 2 11.39 26.63 -18.82
C ALA A 2 11.06 26.67 -17.33
N ALA A 3 9.98 27.34 -16.95
CA ALA A 3 9.45 27.34 -15.60
C ALA A 3 9.36 25.87 -15.15
N ALA A 4 9.92 25.56 -13.96
CA ALA A 4 9.91 24.23 -13.40
C ALA A 4 8.43 23.82 -13.21
N GLN A 5 7.94 22.89 -14.03
CA GLN A 5 6.59 22.37 -13.88
C GLN A 5 6.54 21.58 -12.57
N PRO A 6 5.62 21.90 -11.63
CA PRO A 6 5.57 21.27 -10.29
C PRO A 6 5.46 19.75 -10.34
N ASP A 7 4.82 19.19 -11.37
CA ASP A 7 4.60 17.74 -11.53
C ASP A 7 5.81 16.97 -12.06
N ARG A 8 6.84 17.66 -12.54
CA ARG A 8 8.01 17.01 -13.14
C ARG A 8 8.80 16.09 -12.19
N PRO A 9 9.01 16.44 -10.91
CA PRO A 9 9.66 15.53 -9.95
C PRO A 9 8.91 14.22 -9.78
N ILE A 10 7.58 14.27 -9.63
CA ILE A 10 6.72 13.07 -9.45
C ILE A 10 6.80 12.14 -10.66
N VAL A 11 6.79 12.70 -11.87
CA VAL A 11 6.95 11.91 -13.11
C VAL A 11 8.31 11.21 -13.14
N LEU A 12 9.38 11.90 -12.77
CA LEU A 12 10.73 11.34 -12.71
C LEU A 12 10.83 10.22 -11.66
N GLU A 13 10.18 10.37 -10.52
CA GLU A 13 10.11 9.34 -9.49
C GLU A 13 9.44 8.07 -10.02
N VAL A 14 8.28 8.20 -10.64
CA VAL A 14 7.55 7.07 -11.26
C VAL A 14 8.42 6.34 -12.27
N LEU A 15 9.21 7.08 -13.05
CA LEU A 15 10.16 6.51 -14.03
C LEU A 15 11.41 5.93 -13.37
N GLY A 16 11.58 6.06 -12.04
CA GLY A 16 12.76 5.60 -11.31
C GLY A 16 14.00 6.49 -11.48
N ARG A 17 13.83 7.70 -12.03
CA ARG A 17 14.90 8.70 -12.23
C ARG A 17 15.05 9.57 -10.98
N ILE A 18 15.34 8.92 -9.84
CA ILE A 18 15.29 9.53 -8.50
C ILE A 18 16.28 10.70 -8.37
N ASP A 19 17.52 10.52 -8.81
CA ASP A 19 18.54 11.60 -8.72
C ASP A 19 18.16 12.82 -9.56
N GLU A 20 17.48 12.61 -10.69
CA GLU A 20 16.98 13.72 -11.50
C GLU A 20 15.78 14.41 -10.82
N ALA A 21 14.90 13.63 -10.16
CA ALA A 21 13.81 14.20 -9.37
C ALA A 21 14.36 15.06 -8.22
N ILE A 22 15.38 14.57 -7.51
CA ILE A 22 16.09 15.32 -6.47
C ILE A 22 16.70 16.61 -7.07
N GLY A 23 17.39 16.52 -8.20
CA GLY A 23 17.95 17.70 -8.88
C GLY A 23 16.91 18.73 -9.30
N VAL A 24 15.70 18.30 -9.69
CA VAL A 24 14.58 19.23 -9.97
C VAL A 24 14.08 19.87 -8.68
N ASN A 25 13.81 19.08 -7.64
CA ASN A 25 13.39 19.60 -6.34
C ASN A 25 14.42 20.60 -5.79
N ARG A 26 15.72 20.31 -5.88
CA ARG A 26 16.80 21.22 -5.44
C ARG A 26 16.78 22.55 -6.21
N ARG A 27 16.52 22.55 -7.51
CA ARG A 27 16.35 23.80 -8.27
C ARG A 27 15.12 24.59 -7.85
N MET A 28 14.03 23.90 -7.52
CA MET A 28 12.79 24.53 -7.03
C MET A 28 12.99 25.24 -5.68
N THR A 29 13.93 24.80 -4.85
CA THR A 29 14.21 25.48 -3.58
C THR A 29 14.86 26.87 -3.76
N ALA A 30 15.44 27.14 -4.90
CA ALA A 30 16.05 28.46 -5.22
C ALA A 30 15.02 29.52 -5.67
N ASP A 31 13.80 29.12 -6.04
CA ASP A 31 12.71 30.00 -6.47
C ASP A 31 11.68 30.12 -5.34
N LEU A 32 11.39 31.35 -4.90
CA LEU A 32 10.47 31.62 -3.80
C LEU A 32 9.07 31.05 -4.02
N GLY A 33 8.57 31.04 -5.25
CA GLY A 33 7.23 30.55 -5.61
C GLY A 33 7.11 29.02 -5.55
N THR A 34 8.24 28.29 -5.69
CA THR A 34 8.26 26.81 -5.69
C THR A 34 9.08 26.21 -4.55
N ARG A 35 9.67 27.07 -3.70
CA ARG A 35 10.60 26.68 -2.64
C ARG A 35 10.04 25.59 -1.72
N LEU A 36 8.83 25.78 -1.19
CA LEU A 36 8.21 24.83 -0.27
C LEU A 36 7.92 23.49 -0.94
N VAL A 37 7.44 23.50 -2.18
CA VAL A 37 7.21 22.28 -2.96
C VAL A 37 8.51 21.51 -3.17
N GLY A 38 9.58 22.22 -3.50
CA GLY A 38 10.93 21.64 -3.63
C GLY A 38 11.44 21.02 -2.33
N LEU A 39 11.28 21.72 -1.20
CA LEU A 39 11.69 21.24 0.12
C LEU A 39 10.89 20.02 0.56
N ILE A 40 9.56 20.01 0.37
CA ILE A 40 8.70 18.84 0.64
C ILE A 40 9.14 17.64 -0.19
N GLY A 41 9.41 17.85 -1.49
CA GLY A 41 9.90 16.81 -2.37
C GLY A 41 11.26 16.24 -1.95
N LEU A 42 12.21 17.09 -1.55
CA LEU A 42 13.51 16.67 -1.04
C LEU A 42 13.41 15.90 0.28
N ALA A 43 12.64 16.43 1.24
CA ALA A 43 12.44 15.78 2.55
C ALA A 43 11.87 14.37 2.39
N ARG A 44 10.98 14.17 1.42
CA ARG A 44 10.39 12.85 1.12
C ARG A 44 11.35 11.89 0.43
N LEU A 45 12.19 12.37 -0.49
CA LEU A 45 13.08 11.52 -1.29
C LEU A 45 14.44 11.28 -0.64
N ARG A 46 14.99 12.31 -0.03
CA ARG A 46 16.34 12.30 0.57
C ARG A 46 16.43 13.27 1.73
N PRO A 47 15.76 12.98 2.86
CA PRO A 47 15.70 13.88 4.01
C PRO A 47 17.08 14.27 4.57
N ALA A 48 18.10 13.41 4.39
CA ALA A 48 19.47 13.68 4.78
C ALA A 48 20.11 14.89 4.04
N GLU A 49 19.56 15.34 2.93
CA GLU A 49 20.05 16.50 2.18
C GLU A 49 19.38 17.82 2.62
N ILE A 50 18.41 17.78 3.53
CA ILE A 50 17.79 18.99 4.09
C ILE A 50 18.77 19.65 5.07
N THR A 51 19.14 20.89 4.80
CA THR A 51 20.02 21.68 5.67
C THR A 51 19.27 22.17 6.93
N PRO A 52 19.99 22.57 8.00
CA PRO A 52 19.36 23.15 9.20
C PRO A 52 18.48 24.37 8.87
N ASP A 53 18.92 25.28 7.99
CA ASP A 53 18.16 26.46 7.59
C ASP A 53 16.90 26.09 6.80
N GLU A 54 16.97 25.08 5.94
CA GLU A 54 15.83 24.55 5.21
C GLU A 54 14.82 23.86 6.14
N LYS A 55 15.27 23.14 7.16
CA LYS A 55 14.43 22.59 8.22
C LYS A 55 13.69 23.70 8.97
N VAL A 56 14.39 24.79 9.34
CA VAL A 56 13.76 25.97 9.95
C VAL A 56 12.70 26.56 9.01
N ALA A 57 12.99 26.69 7.73
CA ALA A 57 12.04 27.20 6.74
C ALA A 57 10.78 26.33 6.63
N LEU A 58 10.92 24.98 6.64
CA LEU A 58 9.79 24.04 6.69
C LEU A 58 8.94 24.25 7.96
N SER A 59 9.60 24.39 9.12
CA SER A 59 8.93 24.58 10.40
C SER A 59 8.16 25.90 10.49
N VAL A 60 8.78 27.00 10.06
CA VAL A 60 8.15 28.33 10.02
C VAL A 60 6.94 28.31 9.10
N ALA A 61 7.06 27.74 7.91
CA ALA A 61 5.94 27.64 6.96
C ALA A 61 4.79 26.76 7.48
N ALA A 62 5.10 25.66 8.18
CA ALA A 62 4.08 24.80 8.78
C ALA A 62 3.27 25.49 9.88
N GLN A 63 3.87 26.47 10.59
CA GLN A 63 3.25 27.22 11.67
C GLN A 63 2.59 28.53 11.19
N ALA A 64 2.90 29.01 9.99
CA ALA A 64 2.39 30.27 9.48
C ALA A 64 0.85 30.24 9.32
N HIS A 65 0.18 31.33 9.68
CA HIS A 65 -1.29 31.40 9.63
C HIS A 65 -1.84 31.41 8.21
N ASP A 66 -1.12 31.97 7.27
CA ASP A 66 -1.49 32.14 5.86
C ASP A 66 -1.16 30.90 4.98
N THR A 67 -0.49 29.89 5.52
CA THR A 67 -0.29 28.63 4.82
C THR A 67 -1.58 27.80 4.84
N ASP A 68 -2.05 27.36 3.68
CA ASP A 68 -3.25 26.52 3.57
C ASP A 68 -3.07 25.14 4.23
N VAL A 69 -4.19 24.51 4.61
CA VAL A 69 -4.19 23.26 5.39
C VAL A 69 -3.54 22.08 4.64
N VAL A 70 -3.65 22.01 3.30
CA VAL A 70 -3.07 20.94 2.48
C VAL A 70 -1.55 21.06 2.46
N THR A 71 -1.05 22.28 2.27
CA THR A 71 0.37 22.59 2.33
C THR A 71 0.92 22.37 3.73
N LYS A 72 0.23 22.83 4.81
CA LYS A 72 0.63 22.55 6.20
C LYS A 72 0.75 21.06 6.48
N THR A 73 -0.24 20.30 6.07
CA THR A 73 -0.23 18.84 6.21
C THR A 73 1.03 18.25 5.57
N SER A 74 1.33 18.62 4.32
CA SER A 74 2.51 18.15 3.60
C SER A 74 3.83 18.56 4.26
N LEU A 75 3.89 19.77 4.81
CA LEU A 75 5.05 20.29 5.54
C LEU A 75 5.32 19.51 6.82
N TYR A 76 4.28 19.16 7.60
CA TYR A 76 4.43 18.37 8.80
C TYR A 76 4.90 16.94 8.51
N PHE A 77 4.38 16.28 7.45
CA PHE A 77 4.90 14.98 7.04
C PHE A 77 6.38 15.08 6.58
N ALA A 78 6.74 16.14 5.86
CA ALA A 78 8.12 16.38 5.45
C ALA A 78 9.05 16.60 6.66
N LEU A 79 8.62 17.39 7.65
CA LEU A 79 9.36 17.58 8.90
C LEU A 79 9.54 16.26 9.65
N GLY A 80 8.51 15.42 9.72
CA GLY A 80 8.60 14.10 10.35
C GLY A 80 9.68 13.22 9.71
N GLU A 81 9.81 13.20 8.39
CA GLU A 81 10.88 12.47 7.70
C GLU A 81 12.27 13.06 7.99
N VAL A 82 12.40 14.39 8.07
CA VAL A 82 13.67 15.07 8.40
C VAL A 82 14.10 14.79 9.84
N GLU A 83 13.17 14.91 10.80
CA GLU A 83 13.47 14.66 12.23
C GLU A 83 13.85 13.20 12.47
N GLU A 84 13.17 12.26 11.82
CA GLU A 84 13.54 10.85 11.90
C GLU A 84 14.94 10.58 11.33
N GLN A 85 15.30 11.24 10.24
CA GLN A 85 16.64 11.13 9.65
C GLN A 85 17.71 11.68 10.59
N LEU A 86 17.38 12.69 11.38
CA LEU A 86 18.25 13.25 12.42
C LEU A 86 18.32 12.38 13.69
N GLY A 87 17.47 11.34 13.78
CA GLY A 87 17.42 10.42 14.92
C GLY A 87 16.52 10.88 16.06
N ASP A 88 15.82 12.01 15.93
CA ASP A 88 14.86 12.50 16.93
C ASP A 88 13.47 11.90 16.66
N SER A 89 13.23 10.73 17.24
CA SER A 89 11.95 10.02 17.07
C SER A 89 10.77 10.75 17.71
N ASP A 90 11.00 11.58 18.74
CA ASP A 90 9.95 12.31 19.42
C ASP A 90 9.50 13.51 18.58
N ALA A 91 10.44 14.31 18.09
CA ALA A 91 10.15 15.40 17.18
C ALA A 91 9.52 14.88 15.88
N ALA A 92 10.01 13.75 15.35
CA ALA A 92 9.43 13.09 14.18
C ALA A 92 7.97 12.68 14.43
N PHE A 93 7.69 12.04 15.59
CA PHE A 93 6.33 11.63 15.93
C PHE A 93 5.39 12.83 16.06
N ALA A 94 5.82 13.88 16.79
CA ALA A 94 5.03 15.10 16.96
C ALA A 94 4.67 15.76 15.61
N ALA A 95 5.62 15.76 14.67
CA ALA A 95 5.35 16.29 13.33
C ALA A 95 4.36 15.39 12.55
N PHE A 96 4.52 14.07 12.55
CA PHE A 96 3.55 13.17 11.92
C PHE A 96 2.16 13.28 12.55
N GLU A 97 2.07 13.40 13.87
CA GLU A 97 0.81 13.56 14.60
C GLU A 97 0.10 14.87 14.22
N ALA A 98 0.83 15.99 14.15
CA ALA A 98 0.28 17.27 13.70
C ALA A 98 -0.25 17.17 12.26
N GLY A 99 0.53 16.58 11.35
CA GLY A 99 0.12 16.40 9.95
C GLY A 99 -1.08 15.46 9.80
N ALA A 100 -1.09 14.34 10.54
CA ALA A 100 -2.20 13.40 10.55
C ALA A 100 -3.49 14.04 11.13
N GLY A 101 -3.37 14.81 12.21
CA GLY A 101 -4.48 15.57 12.80
C GLY A 101 -5.13 16.55 11.79
N LEU A 102 -4.32 17.35 11.08
CA LEU A 102 -4.82 18.24 10.04
C LEU A 102 -5.51 17.49 8.90
N LYS A 103 -4.91 16.38 8.46
CA LYS A 103 -5.52 15.55 7.41
C LYS A 103 -6.85 14.96 7.88
N ARG A 104 -6.93 14.46 9.10
CA ARG A 104 -8.15 13.92 9.68
C ARG A 104 -9.25 14.99 9.75
N GLN A 105 -8.95 16.19 10.26
CA GLN A 105 -9.88 17.31 10.31
C GLN A 105 -10.40 17.72 8.93
N THR A 106 -9.55 17.64 7.91
CA THR A 106 -9.99 17.86 6.52
C THR A 106 -10.94 16.76 6.04
N LEU A 107 -10.70 15.50 6.42
CA LEU A 107 -11.54 14.36 6.02
C LEU A 107 -12.91 14.38 6.75
N THR A 108 -12.96 14.84 8.00
CA THR A 108 -14.20 14.95 8.78
C THR A 108 -14.99 16.23 8.48
N GLY A 109 -14.44 17.14 7.66
CA GLY A 109 -15.08 18.41 7.32
C GLY A 109 -14.98 19.48 8.43
N GLU A 110 -14.14 19.26 9.45
CA GLU A 110 -13.85 20.27 10.50
C GLU A 110 -12.98 21.40 9.95
N LEU A 111 -12.15 21.11 8.93
CA LEU A 111 -11.37 22.10 8.21
C LEU A 111 -11.65 21.98 6.70
N GLU A 112 -12.05 23.10 6.10
CA GLU A 112 -12.20 23.16 4.64
C GLU A 112 -10.82 23.39 3.99
N PRO A 113 -10.41 22.56 3.01
CA PRO A 113 -9.26 22.87 2.21
C PRO A 113 -9.58 24.13 1.37
N ALA A 114 -8.67 25.10 1.35
CA ALA A 114 -8.75 26.18 0.37
C ALA A 114 -8.85 25.54 -1.04
N GLU A 115 -9.63 26.17 -1.93
CA GLU A 115 -9.99 25.66 -3.25
C GLU A 115 -8.92 24.75 -3.88
N GLN A 116 -9.27 23.46 -4.05
CA GLN A 116 -8.32 22.48 -4.60
C GLN A 116 -7.94 22.91 -6.02
N PRO A 117 -6.65 22.95 -6.37
CA PRO A 117 -6.27 23.07 -7.77
C PRO A 117 -6.87 21.88 -8.55
N PRO A 118 -7.42 22.09 -9.74
CA PRO A 118 -8.13 21.06 -10.52
C PRO A 118 -7.14 20.10 -11.20
N ILE A 119 -6.34 19.35 -10.44
CA ILE A 119 -5.39 18.39 -10.99
C ILE A 119 -5.78 16.99 -10.50
N GLY A 120 -6.50 16.26 -11.35
CA GLY A 120 -6.88 14.87 -11.13
C GLY A 120 -8.38 14.63 -10.94
N PRO A 121 -8.84 13.37 -11.05
CA PRO A 121 -10.23 13.05 -10.74
C PRO A 121 -10.51 13.41 -9.29
N GLN A 122 -11.55 14.21 -9.07
CA GLN A 122 -12.03 14.55 -7.73
C GLN A 122 -12.55 13.28 -7.06
N VAL A 123 -11.69 12.60 -6.32
CA VAL A 123 -12.11 11.53 -5.42
C VAL A 123 -12.69 12.23 -4.18
N ARG A 124 -13.98 12.05 -3.96
CA ARG A 124 -14.67 12.58 -2.79
C ARG A 124 -13.97 12.05 -1.53
N ALA A 125 -13.52 12.96 -0.67
CA ALA A 125 -13.05 12.58 0.65
C ALA A 125 -14.19 11.89 1.41
N ILE A 126 -13.90 10.72 1.97
CA ILE A 126 -14.85 9.94 2.77
C ILE A 126 -14.45 10.12 4.23
N ASP A 127 -15.44 10.39 5.09
CA ASP A 127 -15.22 10.42 6.53
C ASP A 127 -14.61 9.08 7.01
N PRO A 128 -13.54 9.09 7.84
CA PRO A 128 -12.89 7.87 8.31
C PRO A 128 -13.83 6.88 9.01
N ASN A 129 -14.84 7.36 9.74
CA ASN A 129 -15.81 6.51 10.41
C ASN A 129 -16.77 5.86 9.39
N GLN A 130 -17.18 6.61 8.37
CA GLN A 130 -17.98 6.07 7.28
C GLN A 130 -17.18 5.01 6.51
N ALA A 131 -15.94 5.29 6.15
CA ALA A 131 -15.06 4.32 5.48
C ALA A 131 -14.88 3.03 6.30
N ALA A 132 -14.69 3.17 7.61
CA ALA A 132 -14.55 2.03 8.53
C ALA A 132 -15.84 1.19 8.60
N GLU A 133 -17.00 1.82 8.63
CA GLU A 133 -18.29 1.12 8.67
C GLU A 133 -18.60 0.42 7.34
N GLU A 134 -18.39 1.09 6.22
CA GLU A 134 -18.54 0.48 4.89
C GLU A 134 -17.65 -0.75 4.74
N HIS A 135 -16.40 -0.67 5.22
CA HIS A 135 -15.47 -1.79 5.19
C HIS A 135 -15.94 -2.95 6.09
N ARG A 136 -16.41 -2.65 7.31
CA ARG A 136 -16.98 -3.65 8.24
C ARG A 136 -18.16 -4.38 7.62
N VAL A 137 -19.10 -3.66 7.03
CA VAL A 137 -20.27 -4.24 6.35
C VAL A 137 -19.84 -5.10 5.17
N ALA A 138 -18.89 -4.64 4.37
CA ALA A 138 -18.36 -5.37 3.23
C ALA A 138 -17.70 -6.70 3.63
N ILE A 139 -16.94 -6.73 4.74
CA ILE A 139 -16.33 -7.95 5.30
C ILE A 139 -17.40 -8.92 5.78
N ALA A 140 -18.35 -8.43 6.59
CA ALA A 140 -19.42 -9.27 7.12
C ALA A 140 -20.22 -9.95 6.00
N PHE A 141 -20.54 -9.20 4.95
CA PHE A 141 -21.22 -9.72 3.77
C PHE A 141 -20.40 -10.82 3.08
N ARG A 142 -19.10 -10.58 2.81
CA ARG A 142 -18.24 -11.58 2.14
C ARG A 142 -18.09 -12.85 2.95
N LYS A 143 -17.95 -12.75 4.27
CA LYS A 143 -17.88 -13.90 5.15
C LYS A 143 -19.17 -14.72 5.15
N ALA A 144 -20.31 -14.06 5.08
CA ALA A 144 -21.61 -14.75 5.02
C ALA A 144 -21.84 -15.49 3.68
N VAL A 145 -21.28 -14.98 2.59
CA VAL A 145 -21.48 -15.56 1.26
C VAL A 145 -20.43 -16.62 0.93
N PHE A 146 -19.15 -16.33 1.12
CA PHE A 146 -18.07 -17.22 0.72
C PHE A 146 -17.79 -18.28 1.80
N THR A 147 -18.70 -19.26 1.90
CA THR A 147 -18.58 -20.40 2.81
C THR A 147 -17.89 -21.59 2.12
N PRO A 148 -17.43 -22.61 2.86
CA PRO A 148 -16.93 -23.85 2.28
C PRO A 148 -17.95 -24.52 1.33
N ASP A 149 -19.22 -24.52 1.69
CA ASP A 149 -20.29 -25.10 0.87
C ASP A 149 -20.46 -24.33 -0.43
N PHE A 150 -20.38 -23.00 -0.39
CA PHE A 150 -20.43 -22.15 -1.57
C PHE A 150 -19.28 -22.49 -2.55
N PHE A 151 -18.06 -22.65 -2.05
CA PHE A 151 -16.94 -23.05 -2.91
C PHE A 151 -17.08 -24.49 -3.40
N ALA A 152 -17.63 -25.42 -2.63
CA ALA A 152 -17.89 -26.78 -3.09
C ALA A 152 -18.86 -26.80 -4.28
N GLU A 153 -19.88 -25.94 -4.26
CA GLU A 153 -20.88 -25.83 -5.33
C GLU A 153 -20.33 -25.15 -6.59
N TYR A 154 -19.54 -24.06 -6.45
CA TYR A 154 -19.16 -23.21 -7.57
C TYR A 154 -17.69 -23.32 -7.99
N SER A 155 -16.85 -24.14 -7.34
CA SER A 155 -15.44 -24.27 -7.70
C SER A 155 -15.23 -24.87 -9.10
N CYS A 156 -14.06 -24.58 -9.69
CA CYS A 156 -13.60 -25.10 -10.98
C CYS A 156 -14.40 -24.65 -12.22
N ARG A 157 -15.21 -23.61 -12.10
CA ARG A 157 -16.08 -23.14 -13.20
C ARG A 157 -15.51 -21.92 -13.96
N GLY A 158 -14.41 -21.37 -13.51
CA GLY A 158 -13.75 -20.20 -14.10
C GLY A 158 -12.82 -20.53 -15.26
N HIS A 159 -11.90 -19.61 -15.53
CA HIS A 159 -10.86 -19.75 -16.55
C HIS A 159 -9.58 -20.32 -15.95
N HIS A 160 -9.12 -21.46 -16.44
CA HIS A 160 -8.02 -22.23 -15.83
C HIS A 160 -6.60 -21.74 -16.17
N ILE A 161 -6.45 -20.59 -16.81
CA ILE A 161 -5.13 -20.02 -17.09
C ILE A 161 -4.42 -19.62 -15.77
N ALA A 162 -3.17 -19.98 -15.63
CA ALA A 162 -2.36 -19.66 -14.44
C ALA A 162 -1.52 -18.38 -14.61
N ALA A 163 -1.92 -17.47 -15.51
CA ALA A 163 -1.14 -16.26 -15.79
C ALA A 163 -1.11 -15.25 -14.62
N PRO A 164 -2.22 -14.99 -13.88
CA PRO A 164 -2.21 -13.99 -12.83
C PRO A 164 -1.47 -14.44 -11.56
N ILE A 165 -0.68 -13.52 -11.02
CA ILE A 165 -0.13 -13.55 -9.67
C ILE A 165 -0.68 -12.33 -8.96
N PHE A 166 -1.59 -12.53 -8.01
CA PHE A 166 -2.13 -11.44 -7.19
C PHE A 166 -1.24 -11.22 -5.98
N VAL A 167 -0.84 -9.98 -5.73
CA VAL A 167 -0.17 -9.56 -4.50
C VAL A 167 -1.16 -8.73 -3.69
N VAL A 168 -1.58 -9.26 -2.57
CA VAL A 168 -2.58 -8.67 -1.67
C VAL A 168 -2.00 -8.38 -0.29
N GLY A 169 -2.66 -7.55 0.50
CA GLY A 169 -2.26 -7.24 1.88
C GLY A 169 -2.54 -5.79 2.27
N MET A 170 -1.94 -5.37 3.38
CA MET A 170 -1.97 -3.98 3.82
C MET A 170 -0.95 -3.12 3.04
N PRO A 171 -1.20 -1.82 2.85
CA PRO A 171 -0.18 -0.89 2.42
C PRO A 171 1.05 -0.96 3.34
N ARG A 172 2.24 -0.70 2.80
CA ARG A 172 3.49 -0.69 3.56
C ARG A 172 3.92 -2.04 4.15
N SER A 173 3.29 -3.15 3.74
CA SER A 173 3.65 -4.52 4.15
C SER A 173 4.87 -5.10 3.40
N GLY A 174 5.48 -4.37 2.46
CA GLY A 174 6.59 -4.88 1.62
C GLY A 174 6.16 -5.36 0.24
N SER A 175 4.91 -5.20 -0.11
CA SER A 175 4.31 -5.65 -1.39
C SER A 175 4.99 -5.09 -2.64
N THR A 176 5.53 -3.87 -2.60
CA THR A 176 6.30 -3.29 -3.72
C THR A 176 7.62 -4.01 -3.93
N LEU A 177 8.31 -4.41 -2.84
CA LEU A 177 9.51 -5.25 -2.92
C LEU A 177 9.18 -6.60 -3.53
N LEU A 178 8.09 -7.23 -3.08
CA LEU A 178 7.62 -8.51 -3.59
C LEU A 178 7.31 -8.44 -5.10
N GLU A 179 6.56 -7.42 -5.53
CA GLU A 179 6.28 -7.19 -6.95
C GLU A 179 7.56 -6.94 -7.76
N GLN A 180 8.50 -6.16 -7.23
CA GLN A 180 9.73 -5.82 -7.92
C GLN A 180 10.62 -7.07 -8.13
N ILE A 181 10.75 -7.92 -7.11
CA ILE A 181 11.44 -9.22 -7.19
C ILE A 181 10.80 -10.08 -8.29
N LEU A 182 9.50 -10.29 -8.24
CA LEU A 182 8.78 -11.12 -9.21
C LEU A 182 8.89 -10.56 -10.63
N SER A 183 8.78 -9.24 -10.78
CA SER A 183 8.85 -8.56 -12.09
C SER A 183 10.25 -8.54 -12.70
N SER A 184 11.27 -8.95 -11.96
CA SER A 184 12.64 -9.14 -12.47
C SER A 184 12.82 -10.50 -13.15
N HIS A 185 11.88 -11.41 -12.95
CA HIS A 185 11.88 -12.72 -13.61
C HIS A 185 11.48 -12.58 -15.08
N ARG A 186 12.25 -13.21 -16.02
CA ARG A 186 12.05 -13.12 -17.48
C ARG A 186 10.64 -13.50 -17.96
N ARG A 187 9.88 -14.30 -17.20
CA ARG A 187 8.54 -14.78 -17.55
C ARG A 187 7.42 -14.03 -16.84
N ILE A 188 7.71 -13.01 -16.05
CA ILE A 188 6.73 -12.26 -15.28
C ILE A 188 6.75 -10.79 -15.68
N GLN A 189 5.59 -10.23 -15.96
CA GLN A 189 5.39 -8.79 -16.16
C GLN A 189 4.70 -8.18 -14.95
N GLY A 190 5.31 -7.17 -14.31
CA GLY A 190 4.66 -6.39 -13.26
C GLY A 190 3.76 -5.32 -13.86
N LEU A 191 2.49 -5.27 -13.44
CA LEU A 191 1.52 -4.28 -13.92
C LEU A 191 1.16 -3.23 -12.85
N GLY A 192 1.70 -3.39 -11.64
CA GLY A 192 1.51 -2.42 -10.56
C GLY A 192 0.12 -2.47 -9.94
N GLU A 193 -0.29 -1.35 -9.37
CA GLU A 193 -1.62 -1.15 -8.81
C GLU A 193 -2.59 -0.83 -9.94
N THR A 194 -3.53 -1.76 -10.19
CA THR A 194 -4.52 -1.63 -11.26
C THR A 194 -5.94 -1.83 -10.72
N PRO A 195 -6.89 -0.96 -11.05
CA PRO A 195 -8.29 -1.14 -10.67
C PRO A 195 -9.01 -2.22 -11.50
N ALA A 196 -8.31 -2.97 -12.36
CA ALA A 196 -8.92 -3.89 -13.31
C ALA A 196 -9.85 -4.91 -12.65
N LEU A 197 -9.43 -5.53 -11.55
CA LEU A 197 -10.30 -6.47 -10.83
C LEU A 197 -11.51 -5.75 -10.24
N PHE A 198 -11.29 -4.62 -9.55
CA PHE A 198 -12.36 -3.81 -8.97
C PHE A 198 -13.41 -3.41 -10.02
N ASP A 199 -12.99 -2.94 -11.20
CA ASP A 199 -13.89 -2.54 -12.29
C ASP A 199 -14.75 -3.72 -12.77
N VAL A 200 -14.21 -4.93 -12.76
CA VAL A 200 -14.92 -6.15 -13.16
C VAL A 200 -15.89 -6.65 -12.09
N VAL A 201 -15.49 -6.57 -10.81
CA VAL A 201 -16.26 -7.22 -9.71
C VAL A 201 -17.20 -6.27 -8.97
N ARG A 202 -17.04 -4.95 -9.09
CA ARG A 202 -17.84 -3.96 -8.33
C ARG A 202 -19.35 -4.10 -8.50
N GLY A 203 -19.82 -4.60 -9.64
CA GLY A 203 -21.24 -4.84 -9.92
C GLY A 203 -21.72 -6.23 -9.50
N GLN A 204 -20.85 -7.05 -8.89
CA GLN A 204 -21.17 -8.44 -8.54
C GLN A 204 -21.74 -8.59 -7.12
N TYR A 205 -21.77 -7.52 -6.34
CA TYR A 205 -22.33 -7.52 -4.99
C TYR A 205 -23.62 -6.70 -4.94
N PRO A 206 -24.70 -7.23 -4.32
CA PRO A 206 -24.88 -8.57 -3.74
C PRO A 206 -24.92 -9.68 -4.79
N LEU A 207 -24.49 -10.89 -4.38
CA LEU A 207 -24.25 -12.04 -5.25
C LEU A 207 -25.53 -12.73 -5.85
N ASN A 208 -26.72 -12.19 -5.67
CA ASN A 208 -27.92 -12.58 -6.40
C ASN A 208 -27.83 -12.34 -7.93
N VAL A 209 -26.67 -11.85 -8.38
CA VAL A 209 -26.34 -11.60 -9.79
C VAL A 209 -25.83 -12.85 -10.54
N PHE A 210 -25.65 -13.97 -9.87
CA PHE A 210 -25.11 -15.18 -10.52
C PHE A 210 -26.06 -15.81 -11.56
N GLY A 211 -27.29 -15.29 -11.67
CA GLY A 211 -28.25 -15.71 -12.68
C GLY A 211 -28.45 -17.23 -12.77
N ASP A 212 -29.11 -17.69 -13.82
CA ASP A 212 -29.41 -19.13 -14.02
C ASP A 212 -28.19 -19.93 -14.55
N ASN A 213 -27.02 -19.29 -14.81
CA ASN A 213 -25.84 -19.97 -15.37
C ASN A 213 -24.50 -19.49 -14.77
N PRO A 214 -24.23 -19.79 -13.47
CA PRO A 214 -23.01 -19.39 -12.76
C PRO A 214 -21.68 -19.76 -13.45
N PRO A 215 -21.52 -20.92 -14.09
CA PRO A 215 -20.26 -21.32 -14.71
C PRO A 215 -19.79 -20.37 -15.81
N ASN A 216 -20.72 -20.02 -16.71
CA ASN A 216 -20.42 -19.09 -17.80
C ASN A 216 -20.17 -17.67 -17.28
N HIS A 217 -20.82 -17.29 -16.18
CA HIS A 217 -20.64 -16.01 -15.53
C HIS A 217 -19.20 -15.80 -15.06
N PHE A 218 -18.65 -16.71 -14.26
CA PHE A 218 -17.26 -16.60 -13.77
C PHE A 218 -16.23 -16.60 -14.90
N ARG A 219 -16.46 -17.39 -15.93
CA ARG A 219 -15.60 -17.39 -17.13
C ARG A 219 -15.66 -16.04 -17.85
N SER A 220 -16.84 -15.47 -18.04
CA SER A 220 -17.02 -14.15 -18.67
C SER A 220 -16.35 -13.03 -17.87
N LEU A 221 -16.44 -13.07 -16.53
CA LEU A 221 -15.73 -12.12 -15.67
C LEU A 221 -14.21 -12.25 -15.86
N ALA A 222 -13.68 -13.47 -15.90
CA ALA A 222 -12.26 -13.72 -16.15
C ALA A 222 -11.80 -13.18 -17.51
N GLU A 223 -12.57 -13.40 -18.57
CA GLU A 223 -12.29 -12.88 -19.91
C GLU A 223 -12.30 -11.34 -19.92
N THR A 224 -13.25 -10.73 -19.22
CA THR A 224 -13.33 -9.27 -19.06
C THR A 224 -12.11 -8.73 -18.31
N TYR A 225 -11.69 -9.42 -17.23
CA TYR A 225 -10.48 -9.09 -16.50
C TYR A 225 -9.23 -9.17 -17.39
N PHE A 226 -9.07 -10.25 -18.17
CA PHE A 226 -7.94 -10.36 -19.09
C PHE A 226 -7.93 -9.26 -20.17
N LYS A 227 -9.09 -8.91 -20.73
CA LYS A 227 -9.19 -7.76 -21.65
C LYS A 227 -8.73 -6.46 -20.98
N ALA A 228 -9.14 -6.23 -19.73
CA ALA A 228 -8.72 -5.07 -18.98
C ALA A 228 -7.20 -5.07 -18.69
N MET A 229 -6.60 -6.23 -18.41
CA MET A 229 -5.15 -6.35 -18.19
C MET A 229 -4.36 -6.14 -19.47
N HIS A 230 -4.82 -6.66 -20.61
CA HIS A 230 -4.22 -6.36 -21.92
C HIS A 230 -4.28 -4.88 -22.26
N ALA A 231 -5.41 -4.21 -22.02
CA ALA A 231 -5.54 -2.76 -22.22
C ALA A 231 -4.59 -1.94 -21.34
N ARG A 232 -4.15 -2.51 -20.20
CA ARG A 232 -3.17 -1.91 -19.28
C ARG A 232 -1.72 -2.33 -19.57
N GLY A 233 -1.49 -3.02 -20.69
CA GLY A 233 -0.17 -3.32 -21.20
C GLY A 233 0.34 -4.74 -20.90
N TRP A 234 -0.50 -5.66 -20.40
CA TRP A 234 -0.09 -7.05 -20.37
C TRP A 234 0.10 -7.56 -21.80
N GLY A 235 1.35 -7.89 -22.12
CA GLY A 235 1.77 -8.30 -23.47
C GLY A 235 1.86 -9.82 -23.62
N SER A 236 3.03 -10.28 -24.05
CA SER A 236 3.32 -11.67 -24.35
C SER A 236 3.90 -12.48 -23.16
N SER A 237 4.08 -11.84 -22.00
CA SER A 237 4.62 -12.54 -20.84
C SER A 237 3.69 -13.66 -20.36
N PRO A 238 4.20 -14.88 -20.08
CA PRO A 238 3.38 -16.01 -19.64
C PRO A 238 2.64 -15.74 -18.31
N ARG A 239 3.22 -14.90 -17.44
CA ARG A 239 2.66 -14.51 -16.15
C ARG A 239 2.67 -12.99 -15.99
N PHE A 240 1.79 -12.48 -15.15
CA PHE A 240 1.82 -11.08 -14.73
C PHE A 240 1.48 -10.94 -13.25
N VAL A 241 1.96 -9.85 -12.64
CA VAL A 241 1.62 -9.46 -11.28
C VAL A 241 0.57 -8.35 -11.31
N ASP A 242 -0.55 -8.58 -10.66
CA ASP A 242 -1.55 -7.58 -10.26
C ASP A 242 -1.33 -7.32 -8.75
N LYS A 243 -0.78 -6.14 -8.43
CA LYS A 243 -0.45 -5.76 -7.05
C LYS A 243 -1.41 -4.67 -6.58
N MET A 244 -2.72 -4.90 -6.67
CA MET A 244 -3.72 -4.09 -6.01
C MET A 244 -4.01 -4.72 -4.64
N LEU A 245 -3.47 -4.11 -3.59
CA LEU A 245 -3.46 -4.70 -2.26
C LEU A 245 -4.87 -4.99 -1.74
N HIS A 246 -5.83 -4.10 -2.02
CA HIS A 246 -7.22 -4.24 -1.62
C HIS A 246 -7.95 -5.42 -2.28
N ASN A 247 -7.37 -6.07 -3.29
CA ASN A 247 -7.90 -7.30 -3.88
C ASN A 247 -8.03 -8.43 -2.84
N TYR A 248 -7.47 -8.27 -1.63
CA TYR A 248 -7.73 -9.22 -0.54
C TYR A 248 -9.22 -9.34 -0.20
N MET A 249 -10.01 -8.31 -0.44
CA MET A 249 -11.46 -8.36 -0.24
C MET A 249 -12.15 -9.32 -1.22
N ASP A 250 -11.59 -9.52 -2.40
CA ASP A 250 -12.24 -10.22 -3.51
C ASP A 250 -11.58 -11.59 -3.84
N ILE A 251 -10.77 -12.14 -2.92
CA ILE A 251 -10.10 -13.45 -3.08
C ILE A 251 -11.11 -14.54 -3.42
N GLY A 252 -12.31 -14.51 -2.85
CA GLY A 252 -13.38 -15.44 -3.19
C GLY A 252 -13.75 -15.41 -4.67
N LEU A 253 -13.98 -14.23 -5.23
CA LEU A 253 -14.26 -14.09 -6.66
C LEU A 253 -13.04 -14.43 -7.52
N ILE A 254 -11.84 -14.02 -7.11
CA ILE A 254 -10.59 -14.44 -7.80
C ILE A 254 -10.54 -15.96 -7.94
N ARG A 255 -10.85 -16.70 -6.88
CA ARG A 255 -10.83 -18.18 -6.89
C ARG A 255 -11.87 -18.78 -7.82
N LEU A 256 -13.05 -18.19 -7.90
CA LEU A 256 -14.12 -18.64 -8.79
C LEU A 256 -13.81 -18.32 -10.27
N MET A 257 -13.32 -17.11 -10.54
CA MET A 257 -12.98 -16.65 -11.88
C MET A 257 -11.70 -17.31 -12.41
N LEU A 258 -10.69 -17.45 -11.58
CA LEU A 258 -9.31 -17.79 -11.92
C LEU A 258 -8.75 -18.85 -10.95
N PRO A 259 -9.27 -20.09 -10.99
CA PRO A 259 -8.95 -21.13 -10.02
C PRO A 259 -7.46 -21.49 -9.93
N ASN A 260 -6.67 -21.20 -10.97
CA ASN A 260 -5.24 -21.46 -11.01
C ASN A 260 -4.37 -20.20 -10.78
N ALA A 261 -4.96 -19.07 -10.44
CA ALA A 261 -4.20 -17.88 -10.06
C ALA A 261 -3.38 -18.13 -8.79
N THR A 262 -2.15 -17.60 -8.76
CA THR A 262 -1.34 -17.56 -7.55
C THR A 262 -1.76 -16.34 -6.72
N ILE A 263 -2.01 -16.51 -5.42
CA ILE A 263 -2.39 -15.42 -4.51
C ILE A 263 -1.32 -15.34 -3.42
N LEU A 264 -0.53 -14.28 -3.46
CA LEU A 264 0.54 -13.99 -2.51
C LEU A 264 0.07 -12.91 -1.54
N HIS A 265 0.07 -13.23 -0.27
CA HIS A 265 -0.30 -12.32 0.80
C HIS A 265 0.98 -11.74 1.44
N SER A 266 1.23 -10.44 1.23
CA SER A 266 2.37 -9.73 1.80
C SER A 266 2.11 -9.45 3.27
N VAL A 267 2.81 -10.14 4.16
CA VAL A 267 2.66 -10.06 5.61
C VAL A 267 3.87 -9.36 6.22
N ARG A 268 3.62 -8.45 7.15
CA ARG A 268 4.63 -7.76 7.95
C ARG A 268 4.12 -7.56 9.38
N ASN A 269 5.03 -7.38 10.34
CA ASN A 269 4.68 -7.03 11.72
C ASN A 269 3.60 -5.94 11.76
N ALA A 270 2.55 -6.17 12.59
CA ALA A 270 1.38 -5.31 12.63
C ALA A 270 1.71 -3.87 13.04
N ALA A 271 2.53 -3.70 14.09
CA ALA A 271 2.91 -2.38 14.58
C ALA A 271 3.76 -1.63 13.55
N ASP A 272 4.71 -2.31 12.88
CA ASP A 272 5.51 -1.71 11.79
C ASP A 272 4.66 -1.32 10.58
N THR A 273 3.68 -2.15 10.23
CA THR A 273 2.78 -1.88 9.11
C THR A 273 1.89 -0.66 9.40
N CYS A 274 1.23 -0.64 10.56
CA CYS A 274 0.35 0.44 10.97
C CYS A 274 1.11 1.76 11.14
N LEU A 275 2.27 1.74 11.80
CA LEU A 275 3.13 2.92 11.93
C LEU A 275 3.58 3.44 10.55
N ALA A 276 3.98 2.55 9.65
CA ALA A 276 4.38 2.95 8.30
C ALA A 276 3.22 3.51 7.46
N CYS A 277 1.97 3.08 7.71
CA CYS A 277 0.77 3.69 7.16
C CYS A 277 0.50 5.07 7.77
N TYR A 278 0.53 5.19 9.09
CA TYR A 278 0.31 6.44 9.83
C TYR A 278 1.26 7.56 9.40
N ARG A 279 2.52 7.23 9.14
CA ARG A 279 3.59 8.14 8.68
C ARG A 279 3.55 8.46 7.19
N GLN A 280 2.60 7.89 6.45
CA GLN A 280 2.47 8.11 5.01
C GLN A 280 1.32 9.04 4.69
N LEU A 281 1.60 10.17 4.04
CA LEU A 281 0.55 10.99 3.47
C LEU A 281 0.05 10.33 2.17
N PHE A 282 -1.06 9.62 2.26
CA PHE A 282 -1.73 9.03 1.09
C PHE A 282 -2.58 10.09 0.37
N GLN A 283 -2.70 9.94 -0.95
CA GLN A 283 -3.55 10.83 -1.74
C GLN A 283 -5.04 10.53 -1.49
N THR A 284 -5.43 9.26 -1.58
CA THR A 284 -6.83 8.80 -1.42
C THR A 284 -6.89 7.36 -0.95
N GLY A 285 -8.03 6.93 -0.41
CA GLY A 285 -8.34 5.51 -0.20
C GLY A 285 -7.74 4.91 1.07
N HIS A 286 -7.24 5.73 1.99
CA HIS A 286 -6.63 5.29 3.24
C HIS A 286 -7.00 6.24 4.40
N GLU A 287 -8.26 6.60 4.47
CA GLU A 287 -8.80 7.63 5.36
C GLU A 287 -8.60 7.28 6.85
N THR A 288 -8.60 5.99 7.18
CA THR A 288 -8.41 5.47 8.54
C THR A 288 -6.95 5.50 9.03
N THR A 289 -5.98 5.87 8.17
CA THR A 289 -4.55 5.81 8.55
C THR A 289 -4.04 7.02 9.32
N TYR A 290 -4.86 8.05 9.50
CA TYR A 290 -4.48 9.32 10.15
C TYR A 290 -4.84 9.38 11.64
N ASP A 291 -5.14 8.24 12.24
CA ASP A 291 -5.31 8.04 13.69
C ASP A 291 -4.76 6.66 14.06
N LEU A 292 -4.02 6.57 15.18
CA LEU A 292 -3.37 5.31 15.60
C LEU A 292 -4.37 4.22 15.97
N GLY A 293 -5.49 4.59 16.59
CA GLY A 293 -6.56 3.65 16.92
C GLY A 293 -7.29 3.17 15.67
N ASP A 294 -7.58 4.09 14.73
CA ASP A 294 -8.28 3.76 13.49
C ASP A 294 -7.45 2.83 12.60
N VAL A 295 -6.16 3.11 12.40
CA VAL A 295 -5.29 2.23 11.61
C VAL A 295 -5.10 0.87 12.25
N GLY A 296 -5.07 0.81 13.60
CA GLY A 296 -5.03 -0.47 14.34
C GLY A 296 -6.31 -1.27 14.14
N ARG A 297 -7.48 -0.64 14.25
CA ARG A 297 -8.78 -1.28 13.98
C ARG A 297 -8.91 -1.73 12.53
N GLU A 298 -8.38 -0.95 11.59
CA GLU A 298 -8.34 -1.31 10.17
C GLU A 298 -7.48 -2.55 9.94
N TYR A 299 -6.32 -2.63 10.59
CA TYR A 299 -5.48 -3.84 10.54
C TYR A 299 -6.22 -5.08 11.06
N VAL A 300 -6.96 -4.96 12.16
CA VAL A 300 -7.76 -6.07 12.71
C VAL A 300 -8.84 -6.52 11.71
N ARG A 301 -9.58 -5.58 11.10
CA ARG A 301 -10.59 -5.91 10.06
C ARG A 301 -9.96 -6.63 8.86
N TYR A 302 -8.83 -6.11 8.38
CA TYR A 302 -8.08 -6.77 7.31
C TYR A 302 -7.68 -8.20 7.70
N ARG A 303 -7.14 -8.42 8.90
CA ARG A 303 -6.77 -9.75 9.37
C ARG A 303 -7.98 -10.67 9.48
N GLU A 304 -9.10 -10.17 9.98
CA GLU A 304 -10.36 -10.92 10.04
C GLU A 304 -10.77 -11.47 8.66
N MET A 305 -10.61 -10.68 7.60
CA MET A 305 -10.90 -11.13 6.24
C MET A 305 -9.88 -12.16 5.75
N MET A 306 -8.59 -11.95 6.02
CA MET A 306 -7.54 -12.90 5.62
C MET A 306 -7.65 -14.25 6.35
N ASP A 307 -7.98 -14.22 7.65
CA ASP A 307 -8.20 -15.42 8.45
C ASP A 307 -9.41 -16.20 7.93
N HIS A 308 -10.48 -15.52 7.51
CA HIS A 308 -11.61 -16.15 6.83
C HIS A 308 -11.16 -16.87 5.54
N TRP A 309 -10.37 -16.21 4.68
CA TRP A 309 -9.87 -16.86 3.46
C TRP A 309 -8.99 -18.08 3.75
N THR A 310 -8.19 -18.03 4.81
CA THR A 310 -7.38 -19.18 5.22
C THR A 310 -8.26 -20.36 5.64
N GLN A 311 -9.38 -20.10 6.29
CA GLN A 311 -10.33 -21.14 6.71
C GLN A 311 -11.10 -21.76 5.54
N VAL A 312 -11.64 -20.94 4.65
CA VAL A 312 -12.54 -21.42 3.57
C VAL A 312 -11.80 -21.85 2.31
N LEU A 313 -10.54 -21.43 2.15
CA LEU A 313 -9.68 -21.73 1.00
C LEU A 313 -8.30 -22.23 1.46
N PRO A 314 -8.21 -23.32 2.22
CA PRO A 314 -6.95 -23.78 2.80
C PRO A 314 -5.89 -24.03 1.73
N GLY A 315 -4.68 -23.48 1.96
CA GLY A 315 -3.54 -23.60 1.06
C GLY A 315 -3.64 -22.82 -0.27
N ARG A 316 -4.64 -21.94 -0.43
CA ARG A 316 -4.83 -21.16 -1.66
C ARG A 316 -4.29 -19.74 -1.57
N VAL A 317 -4.05 -19.24 -0.38
CA VAL A 317 -3.39 -17.96 -0.11
C VAL A 317 -2.04 -18.27 0.52
N ILE A 318 -0.97 -17.72 -0.05
CA ILE A 318 0.40 -18.01 0.35
C ILE A 318 0.95 -16.79 1.06
N ASP A 319 1.22 -16.90 2.36
CA ASP A 319 1.83 -15.85 3.15
C ASP A 319 3.30 -15.66 2.77
N VAL A 320 3.71 -14.43 2.48
CA VAL A 320 5.08 -14.01 2.23
C VAL A 320 5.50 -13.01 3.30
N SER A 321 6.30 -13.47 4.27
CA SER A 321 6.78 -12.62 5.36
C SER A 321 7.83 -11.63 4.87
N HIS A 322 7.58 -10.35 5.09
CA HIS A 322 8.54 -9.27 4.82
C HIS A 322 9.83 -9.46 5.62
N GLU A 323 9.72 -9.80 6.90
CA GLU A 323 10.87 -10.01 7.79
C GLU A 323 11.74 -11.16 7.30
N ALA A 324 11.13 -12.31 6.95
CA ALA A 324 11.87 -13.43 6.40
C ALA A 324 12.54 -13.06 5.07
N LEU A 325 11.84 -12.35 4.19
CA LEU A 325 12.33 -11.93 2.88
C LEU A 325 13.57 -11.00 3.00
N VAL A 326 13.59 -10.10 3.99
CA VAL A 326 14.71 -9.17 4.16
C VAL A 326 15.85 -9.75 5.01
N THR A 327 15.58 -10.76 5.83
CA THR A 327 16.58 -11.39 6.70
C THR A 327 17.36 -12.49 5.97
N ASP A 328 16.69 -13.28 5.12
CA ASP A 328 17.26 -14.35 4.33
C ASP A 328 16.79 -14.27 2.86
N PRO A 329 17.22 -13.21 2.13
CA PRO A 329 16.65 -12.90 0.82
C PRO A 329 16.89 -13.99 -0.22
N GLU A 330 18.07 -14.62 -0.25
CA GLU A 330 18.35 -15.61 -1.29
C GLU A 330 17.43 -16.82 -1.17
N ARG A 331 17.28 -17.39 0.02
CA ARG A 331 16.41 -18.54 0.25
C ARG A 331 14.95 -18.19 0.01
N GLN A 332 14.50 -17.03 0.52
CA GLN A 332 13.10 -16.63 0.40
C GLN A 332 12.72 -16.27 -1.04
N ILE A 333 13.58 -15.58 -1.78
CA ILE A 333 13.33 -15.25 -3.19
C ILE A 333 13.33 -16.52 -4.04
N ARG A 334 14.24 -17.46 -3.77
CA ARG A 334 14.25 -18.75 -4.46
C ARG A 334 12.95 -19.52 -4.22
N TRP A 335 12.56 -19.69 -2.96
CA TRP A 335 11.28 -20.31 -2.58
C TRP A 335 10.07 -19.64 -3.25
N LEU A 336 10.03 -18.29 -3.22
CA LEU A 336 8.96 -17.52 -3.84
C LEU A 336 8.81 -17.82 -5.34
N VAL A 337 9.93 -17.89 -6.07
CA VAL A 337 9.94 -18.14 -7.51
C VAL A 337 9.62 -19.60 -7.82
N THR A 338 10.29 -20.54 -7.15
CA THR A 338 10.24 -21.96 -7.55
C THR A 338 9.04 -22.70 -6.97
N GLU A 339 8.70 -22.45 -5.71
CA GLU A 339 7.64 -23.19 -5.02
C GLU A 339 6.33 -22.42 -4.99
N ALA A 340 6.34 -21.16 -4.56
CA ALA A 340 5.12 -20.38 -4.48
C ALA A 340 4.54 -20.01 -5.87
N CYS A 341 5.40 -19.66 -6.84
CA CYS A 341 4.98 -19.32 -8.20
C CYS A 341 5.11 -20.46 -9.23
N GLY A 342 5.78 -21.58 -8.88
CA GLY A 342 5.96 -22.73 -9.76
C GLY A 342 6.77 -22.43 -11.02
N LEU A 343 7.78 -21.56 -10.92
CA LEU A 343 8.63 -21.13 -12.04
C LEU A 343 10.06 -21.66 -11.88
N GLU A 344 10.76 -21.75 -13.00
CA GLU A 344 12.21 -22.01 -12.96
C GLU A 344 12.93 -20.86 -12.26
N TRP A 345 14.04 -21.17 -11.58
CA TRP A 345 14.86 -20.16 -10.95
C TRP A 345 15.44 -19.17 -11.96
N ASP A 346 15.32 -17.88 -11.66
CA ASP A 346 15.95 -16.79 -12.41
C ASP A 346 16.78 -15.92 -11.46
N PRO A 347 18.12 -15.89 -11.60
CA PRO A 347 18.99 -15.09 -10.72
C PRO A 347 18.77 -13.58 -10.84
N ALA A 348 18.09 -13.09 -11.87
CA ALA A 348 17.71 -11.68 -11.98
C ALA A 348 16.80 -11.23 -10.81
N CYS A 349 16.07 -12.16 -10.21
CA CYS A 349 15.22 -11.86 -9.03
C CYS A 349 16.03 -11.41 -7.80
N LEU A 350 17.29 -11.80 -7.67
CA LEU A 350 18.19 -11.30 -6.61
C LEU A 350 18.71 -9.87 -6.90
N ARG A 351 18.71 -9.46 -8.16
CA ARG A 351 19.14 -8.12 -8.59
C ARG A 351 17.96 -7.25 -9.00
N PHE A 352 16.82 -7.42 -8.34
CA PHE A 352 15.56 -6.71 -8.63
C PHE A 352 15.72 -5.17 -8.64
N TYR A 353 16.66 -4.62 -7.87
CA TYR A 353 16.94 -3.18 -7.79
C TYR A 353 17.57 -2.61 -9.07
N GLU A 354 18.11 -3.44 -9.96
CA GLU A 354 18.64 -3.05 -11.28
C GLU A 354 17.54 -2.86 -12.33
N THR A 355 16.31 -3.32 -12.04
CA THR A 355 15.20 -3.27 -12.99
C THR A 355 14.72 -1.85 -13.25
N LYS A 356 14.64 -1.46 -14.53
CA LYS A 356 14.30 -0.09 -14.96
C LYS A 356 12.79 0.16 -15.15
N ARG A 357 11.92 -0.78 -14.80
CA ARG A 357 10.48 -0.59 -14.99
C ARG A 357 9.94 0.57 -14.14
N PRO A 358 8.90 1.31 -14.60
CA PRO A 358 8.22 2.31 -13.78
C PRO A 358 7.60 1.68 -12.53
N VAL A 359 7.71 2.36 -11.38
CA VAL A 359 7.12 1.95 -10.09
C VAL A 359 6.28 3.09 -9.55
N ARG A 360 4.96 2.87 -9.44
CA ARG A 360 3.99 3.89 -9.02
C ARG A 360 3.52 3.62 -7.59
N THR A 361 4.42 3.72 -6.61
CA THR A 361 4.07 3.52 -5.19
C THR A 361 4.88 4.44 -4.30
N ALA A 362 4.41 4.64 -3.06
CA ALA A 362 5.13 5.38 -2.03
C ALA A 362 6.51 4.78 -1.67
N SER A 363 6.79 3.53 -2.07
CA SER A 363 8.04 2.82 -1.77
C SER A 363 9.04 2.82 -2.95
N VAL A 364 8.85 3.67 -3.97
CA VAL A 364 9.66 3.65 -5.20
C VAL A 364 11.16 3.79 -4.95
N ALA A 365 11.58 4.69 -4.06
CA ALA A 365 12.99 4.88 -3.73
C ALA A 365 13.60 3.67 -3.00
N GLN A 366 12.81 3.00 -2.16
CA GLN A 366 13.26 1.87 -1.35
C GLN A 366 13.58 0.62 -2.19
N VAL A 367 12.78 0.34 -3.23
CA VAL A 367 12.96 -0.85 -4.08
C VAL A 367 14.03 -0.71 -5.16
N ARG A 368 14.68 0.46 -5.23
CA ARG A 368 15.81 0.75 -6.13
C ARG A 368 17.17 0.54 -5.47
N GLN A 369 17.18 -0.01 -4.27
CA GLN A 369 18.38 -0.31 -3.50
C GLN A 369 18.39 -1.79 -3.11
N PRO A 370 19.57 -2.38 -2.83
CA PRO A 370 19.66 -3.69 -2.22
C PRO A 370 18.81 -3.76 -0.93
N ILE A 371 18.40 -4.97 -0.57
CA ILE A 371 17.58 -5.21 0.63
C ILE A 371 18.33 -4.71 1.87
N PHE A 372 17.60 -4.01 2.75
CA PHE A 372 18.09 -3.53 4.04
C PHE A 372 17.12 -3.94 5.17
N THR A 373 17.67 -4.19 6.36
CA THR A 373 16.91 -4.69 7.52
C THR A 373 16.42 -3.60 8.47
N THR A 374 16.78 -2.33 8.25
CA THR A 374 16.47 -1.21 9.16
C THR A 374 14.98 -0.91 9.32
N SER A 375 14.14 -1.56 8.52
CA SER A 375 12.68 -1.45 8.60
C SER A 375 12.03 -2.43 9.58
N ILE A 376 12.79 -3.43 10.09
CA ILE A 376 12.30 -4.41 11.05
C ILE A 376 12.27 -3.78 12.44
N GLU A 377 11.17 -3.99 13.17
CA GLU A 377 10.95 -3.45 14.52
C GLU A 377 11.16 -1.93 14.64
N ARG A 378 10.96 -1.18 13.56
CA ARG A 378 11.07 0.28 13.56
C ARG A 378 10.12 0.93 14.55
N TRP A 379 8.97 0.30 14.83
CA TRP A 379 8.01 0.74 15.80
C TRP A 379 8.61 0.94 17.20
N ARG A 380 9.67 0.23 17.56
CA ARG A 380 10.32 0.34 18.88
C ARG A 380 10.89 1.74 19.14
N ARG A 381 11.27 2.48 18.09
CA ARG A 381 11.74 3.87 18.22
C ARG A 381 10.63 4.82 18.65
N TYR A 382 9.38 4.43 18.41
CA TYR A 382 8.18 5.22 18.67
C TYR A 382 7.32 4.60 19.79
N GLU A 383 7.80 3.57 20.46
CA GLU A 383 7.03 2.71 21.37
C GLU A 383 6.19 3.48 22.37
N LYS A 384 6.75 4.54 22.98
CA LYS A 384 6.07 5.34 24.01
C LYS A 384 4.85 6.12 23.49
N HIS A 385 4.75 6.32 22.18
CA HIS A 385 3.65 7.04 21.53
C HIS A 385 2.57 6.08 20.99
N LEU A 386 2.83 4.78 20.92
CA LEU A 386 1.98 3.81 20.22
C LEU A 386 0.95 3.13 21.13
N GLY A 387 0.69 3.63 22.32
CA GLY A 387 -0.33 3.10 23.25
C GLY A 387 -1.69 2.85 22.58
N PRO A 388 -2.30 3.87 21.94
CA PRO A 388 -3.59 3.72 21.23
C PRO A 388 -3.55 2.68 20.11
N LEU A 389 -2.43 2.56 19.41
CA LEU A 389 -2.24 1.53 18.36
C LEU A 389 -2.22 0.13 18.97
N PHE A 390 -1.46 -0.09 20.04
CA PHE A 390 -1.36 -1.42 20.67
C PHE A 390 -2.70 -1.87 21.25
N GLU A 391 -3.45 -0.96 21.84
CA GLU A 391 -4.80 -1.23 22.32
C GLU A 391 -5.71 -1.67 21.16
N ALA A 392 -5.73 -0.93 20.05
CA ALA A 392 -6.56 -1.22 18.89
C ALA A 392 -6.16 -2.50 18.16
N LEU A 393 -4.87 -2.85 18.10
CA LEU A 393 -4.36 -4.09 17.52
C LEU A 393 -4.75 -5.33 18.33
N GLY A 394 -4.95 -5.20 19.65
CA GLY A 394 -5.36 -6.30 20.51
C GLY A 394 -4.42 -7.53 20.38
N PRO A 395 -4.93 -8.67 19.90
CA PRO A 395 -4.13 -9.89 19.77
C PRO A 395 -2.99 -9.80 18.75
N TYR A 396 -3.03 -8.84 17.83
CA TYR A 396 -1.99 -8.62 16.82
C TYR A 396 -0.90 -7.65 17.29
N ALA A 397 -1.06 -7.01 18.46
CA ALA A 397 0.00 -6.21 19.05
C ALA A 397 1.24 -7.07 19.34
N PRO A 398 2.46 -6.48 19.39
CA PRO A 398 3.66 -7.20 19.82
C PRO A 398 3.43 -7.91 21.15
N ALA A 399 4.00 -9.11 21.32
CA ALA A 399 3.69 -9.98 22.46
C ALA A 399 3.92 -9.33 23.83
N ASP A 400 4.96 -8.49 23.92
CA ASP A 400 5.31 -7.70 25.11
C ASP A 400 4.38 -6.49 25.35
N LYS A 401 3.50 -6.17 24.40
CA LYS A 401 2.55 -5.03 24.43
C LYS A 401 1.08 -5.47 24.51
N ARG A 402 0.78 -6.76 24.50
CA ARG A 402 -0.59 -7.25 24.64
C ARG A 402 -1.10 -6.99 26.06
N SER A 403 -2.25 -6.32 26.19
CA SER A 403 -2.88 -6.16 27.49
C SER A 403 -3.29 -7.54 28.05
N ARG A 404 -3.12 -7.76 29.37
CA ARG A 404 -3.51 -9.02 30.04
C ARG A 404 -5.02 -9.33 29.96
N ALA A 405 -5.84 -8.37 29.50
CA ALA A 405 -7.30 -8.53 29.34
C ALA A 405 -7.72 -9.44 28.17
N GLY A 406 -6.83 -9.77 27.24
CA GLY A 406 -7.13 -10.64 26.08
C GLY A 406 -6.77 -12.13 26.29
N ALA A 407 -6.23 -12.52 27.45
CA ALA A 407 -5.80 -13.89 27.71
C ALA A 407 -6.89 -14.80 28.31
N ALA A 408 -8.14 -14.31 28.41
CA ALA A 408 -9.28 -15.06 28.96
C ALA A 408 -10.47 -14.99 27.97
N ARG A 409 -10.35 -15.65 26.83
CA ARG A 409 -11.48 -16.10 26.02
C ARG A 409 -11.09 -17.34 25.21
#